data_52e781c44a6f39846ace189cc1fff96d
#
_entry.id   52e781c44a6f39846ace189cc1fff96d
#
_cell.length_a   1.000
_cell.length_b   1.000
_cell.length_c   1.000
_cell.angle_alpha   90.00
_cell.angle_beta   90.00
_cell.angle_gamma   90.00
#
_symmetry.space_group_name_H-M   'P 1'
#
loop_
_entity.id
_entity.type
_entity.pdbx_description
1 polymer ?
#
loop_
_entity_poly.entity_id
_entity_poly.type
_entity_poly.pdbx_seq_one_letter_code
_entity_poly.pdbx_strand_id
1 'polypeptide(L)'
;MLQINESEVTITAIRAQGAGGQNVNKVSSAIHLRFDIGASSLPRDVKERLLALHDSRITKAGELVIKAQQHRTQDMNRLDAMLRLHELVNSVALPPKVRKATKPSYGSKQKRLETKGQRSETKVQRSRVTRVNGD
;
A
#
# COMPACT_ATOMS: atom_id res chain seq x y z
N MET A 1 -15.82 -10.27 11.61
CA MET A 1 -15.60 -9.77 10.25
C MET A 1 -16.65 -8.74 9.93
N LEU A 2 -16.22 -7.56 9.43
CA LEU A 2 -17.17 -6.55 8.96
C LEU A 2 -17.78 -7.03 7.64
N GLN A 3 -19.08 -6.93 7.51
CA GLN A 3 -19.80 -7.26 6.29
C GLN A 3 -20.19 -5.97 5.59
N ILE A 4 -20.03 -5.93 4.28
CA ILE A 4 -20.42 -4.81 3.42
C ILE A 4 -21.66 -5.26 2.66
N ASN A 5 -22.67 -4.42 2.65
CA ASN A 5 -23.89 -4.70 1.89
C ASN A 5 -23.62 -4.49 0.38
N GLU A 6 -24.03 -5.42 -0.46
CA GLU A 6 -23.89 -5.28 -1.91
C GLU A 6 -24.63 -4.04 -2.45
N SER A 7 -25.67 -3.56 -1.76
CA SER A 7 -26.41 -2.34 -2.12
C SER A 7 -25.58 -1.07 -1.99
N GLU A 8 -24.50 -1.08 -1.19
CA GLU A 8 -23.60 0.05 -1.00
C GLU A 8 -22.47 0.10 -2.04
N VAL A 9 -22.42 -0.90 -2.92
CA VAL A 9 -21.37 -1.06 -3.90
C VAL A 9 -21.92 -0.86 -5.31
N THR A 10 -21.29 0.02 -6.07
CA THR A 10 -21.62 0.19 -7.49
C THR A 10 -20.68 -0.65 -8.33
N ILE A 11 -21.24 -1.60 -9.08
CA ILE A 11 -20.48 -2.52 -9.94
C ILE A 11 -20.82 -2.24 -11.40
N THR A 12 -19.80 -1.96 -12.21
CA THR A 12 -19.94 -1.74 -13.67
C THR A 12 -19.03 -2.69 -14.43
N ALA A 13 -19.57 -3.30 -15.48
CA ALA A 13 -18.77 -4.11 -16.40
C ALA A 13 -18.02 -3.19 -17.36
N ILE A 14 -16.72 -3.40 -17.50
CA ILE A 14 -15.86 -2.67 -18.44
C ILE A 14 -15.11 -3.64 -19.33
N ARG A 15 -14.58 -3.13 -20.45
CA ARG A 15 -13.70 -3.93 -21.30
C ARG A 15 -12.40 -4.25 -20.57
N ALA A 16 -11.99 -5.51 -20.62
CA ALA A 16 -10.70 -5.91 -20.09
C ALA A 16 -9.58 -5.27 -20.94
N GLN A 17 -8.55 -4.76 -20.29
CA GLN A 17 -7.36 -4.25 -20.94
C GLN A 17 -6.27 -5.33 -20.86
N GLY A 18 -5.72 -5.75 -22.00
CA GLY A 18 -4.63 -6.73 -22.07
C GLY A 18 -3.93 -6.67 -23.42
N ALA A 19 -2.69 -7.12 -23.46
CA ALA A 19 -1.79 -7.06 -24.61
C ALA A 19 -2.05 -8.13 -25.67
N GLY A 20 -3.30 -8.27 -26.16
CA GLY A 20 -3.54 -9.04 -27.36
C GLY A 20 -4.43 -10.29 -27.21
N GLY A 21 -5.21 -10.50 -28.23
CA GLY A 21 -6.14 -11.60 -28.43
C GLY A 21 -7.50 -11.09 -28.89
N GLN A 22 -8.10 -11.74 -29.91
CA GLN A 22 -9.38 -11.31 -30.47
C GLN A 22 -10.53 -11.28 -29.45
N ASN A 23 -10.45 -12.05 -28.35
CA ASN A 23 -11.47 -12.11 -27.31
C ASN A 23 -11.40 -10.93 -26.31
N VAL A 24 -10.23 -10.33 -26.10
CA VAL A 24 -10.04 -9.23 -25.13
C VAL A 24 -10.79 -7.97 -25.56
N ASN A 25 -10.94 -7.75 -26.86
CA ASN A 25 -11.59 -6.54 -27.41
C ASN A 25 -13.11 -6.65 -27.55
N LYS A 26 -13.71 -7.85 -27.41
CA LYS A 26 -15.13 -8.09 -27.66
C LYS A 26 -15.98 -8.36 -26.43
N VAL A 27 -15.37 -8.71 -25.28
CA VAL A 27 -16.10 -9.12 -24.07
C VAL A 27 -15.79 -8.18 -22.92
N SER A 28 -16.84 -7.58 -22.34
CA SER A 28 -16.75 -6.75 -21.14
C SER A 28 -16.70 -7.64 -19.89
N SER A 29 -15.63 -8.43 -19.74
CA SER A 29 -15.46 -9.36 -18.61
C SER A 29 -14.82 -8.71 -17.38
N ALA A 30 -14.21 -7.54 -17.53
CA ALA A 30 -13.62 -6.83 -16.40
C ALA A 30 -14.69 -6.08 -15.59
N ILE A 31 -14.47 -6.02 -14.29
CA ILE A 31 -15.34 -5.36 -13.32
C ILE A 31 -14.64 -4.13 -12.76
N HIS A 32 -15.39 -3.05 -12.70
CA HIS A 32 -15.04 -1.82 -11.99
C HIS A 32 -16.00 -1.65 -10.82
N LEU A 33 -15.48 -1.81 -9.61
CA LEU A 33 -16.23 -1.68 -8.37
C LEU A 33 -15.90 -0.34 -7.73
N ARG A 34 -16.94 0.38 -7.31
CA ARG A 34 -16.84 1.65 -6.55
C ARG A 34 -17.61 1.52 -5.25
N PHE A 35 -17.00 1.95 -4.18
CA PHE A 35 -17.55 1.93 -2.84
C PHE A 35 -17.28 3.27 -2.15
N ASP A 36 -18.34 3.98 -1.78
CA ASP A 36 -18.23 5.23 -1.04
C ASP A 36 -18.04 4.94 0.45
N ILE A 37 -16.84 5.24 0.95
CA ILE A 37 -16.47 4.99 2.34
C ILE A 37 -17.31 5.89 3.27
N GLY A 38 -17.55 7.14 2.88
CA GLY A 38 -18.30 8.10 3.69
C GLY A 38 -19.77 7.72 3.88
N ALA A 39 -20.44 7.33 2.78
CA ALA A 39 -21.86 6.98 2.77
C ALA A 39 -22.15 5.55 3.28
N SER A 40 -21.14 4.70 3.46
CA SER A 40 -21.31 3.31 3.85
C SER A 40 -21.82 3.13 5.28
N SER A 41 -22.29 1.91 5.60
CA SER A 41 -22.73 1.51 6.95
C SER A 41 -21.57 1.18 7.90
N LEU A 42 -20.31 1.32 7.46
CA LEU A 42 -19.14 1.02 8.28
C LEU A 42 -19.05 1.91 9.54
N PRO A 43 -18.52 1.40 10.67
CA PRO A 43 -18.27 2.20 11.86
C PRO A 43 -17.34 3.39 11.56
N ARG A 44 -17.57 4.52 12.24
CA ARG A 44 -16.84 5.77 12.01
C ARG A 44 -15.32 5.61 12.11
N ASP A 45 -14.85 4.90 13.12
CA ASP A 45 -13.43 4.66 13.35
C ASP A 45 -12.78 3.78 12.26
N VAL A 46 -13.56 2.88 11.62
CA VAL A 46 -13.10 2.12 10.43
C VAL A 46 -13.02 3.02 9.21
N LYS A 47 -14.02 3.88 8.98
CA LYS A 47 -14.00 4.87 7.89
C LYS A 47 -12.77 5.79 7.99
N GLU A 48 -12.51 6.32 9.18
CA GLU A 48 -11.35 7.18 9.44
C GLU A 48 -10.02 6.44 9.15
N ARG A 49 -9.90 5.17 9.58
CA ARG A 49 -8.71 4.35 9.28
C ARG A 49 -8.57 4.02 7.79
N LEU A 50 -9.69 3.75 7.08
CA LEU A 50 -9.65 3.53 5.63
C LEU A 50 -9.19 4.79 4.89
N LEU A 51 -9.72 5.95 5.23
CA LEU A 51 -9.35 7.22 4.59
C LEU A 51 -7.91 7.64 4.91
N ALA A 52 -7.37 7.20 6.05
CA ALA A 52 -5.98 7.43 6.43
C ALA A 52 -4.98 6.47 5.74
N LEU A 53 -5.47 5.42 5.06
CA LEU A 53 -4.60 4.54 4.28
C LEU A 53 -4.03 5.25 3.06
N HIS A 54 -2.70 5.16 2.89
CA HIS A 54 -2.04 5.55 1.64
C HIS A 54 -2.16 4.43 0.60
N ASP A 55 -3.37 4.16 0.13
CA ASP A 55 -3.66 3.14 -0.88
C ASP A 55 -4.13 3.82 -2.17
N SER A 56 -3.53 3.43 -3.30
CA SER A 56 -3.85 4.00 -4.62
C SER A 56 -5.29 3.73 -5.08
N ARG A 57 -5.95 2.76 -4.46
CA ARG A 57 -7.36 2.43 -4.74
C ARG A 57 -8.33 3.41 -4.07
N ILE A 58 -7.88 4.19 -3.11
CA ILE A 58 -8.71 5.18 -2.41
C ILE A 58 -8.49 6.55 -3.06
N THR A 59 -9.56 7.11 -3.60
CA THR A 59 -9.53 8.43 -4.23
C THR A 59 -9.53 9.54 -3.18
N LYS A 60 -9.11 10.75 -3.58
CA LYS A 60 -9.19 11.95 -2.73
C LYS A 60 -10.61 12.30 -2.29
N ALA A 61 -11.63 11.84 -3.03
CA ALA A 61 -13.04 12.02 -2.70
C ALA A 61 -13.55 11.04 -1.63
N GLY A 62 -12.73 10.06 -1.21
CA GLY A 62 -13.14 9.05 -0.23
C GLY A 62 -13.86 7.85 -0.85
N GLU A 63 -13.75 7.66 -2.16
CA GLU A 63 -14.24 6.45 -2.84
C GLU A 63 -13.13 5.40 -2.95
N LEU A 64 -13.44 4.15 -2.65
CA LEU A 64 -12.61 3.00 -2.93
C LEU A 64 -12.96 2.43 -4.30
N VAL A 65 -11.99 2.34 -5.19
CA VAL A 65 -12.14 1.89 -6.56
C VAL A 65 -11.30 0.63 -6.79
N ILE A 66 -11.95 -0.47 -7.17
CA ILE A 66 -11.29 -1.75 -7.45
C ILE A 66 -11.59 -2.16 -8.88
N LYS A 67 -10.55 -2.49 -9.63
CA LYS A 67 -10.64 -3.06 -10.97
C LYS A 67 -10.25 -4.54 -10.92
N ALA A 68 -11.17 -5.44 -11.28
CA ALA A 68 -10.93 -6.88 -11.36
C ALA A 68 -11.04 -7.34 -12.80
N GLN A 69 -9.97 -7.94 -13.34
CA GLN A 69 -9.90 -8.40 -14.73
C GLN A 69 -9.04 -9.68 -14.89
N GLN A 70 -8.77 -10.38 -13.78
CA GLN A 70 -7.86 -11.53 -13.81
C GLN A 70 -8.54 -12.80 -14.31
N HIS A 71 -9.86 -12.88 -14.16
CA HIS A 71 -10.63 -14.05 -14.54
C HIS A 71 -11.27 -13.87 -15.94
N ARG A 72 -11.55 -15.01 -16.59
CA ARG A 72 -12.15 -15.02 -17.92
C ARG A 72 -13.62 -14.61 -17.91
N THR A 73 -14.33 -14.87 -16.80
CA THR A 73 -15.76 -14.59 -16.67
C THR A 73 -16.02 -13.35 -15.82
N GLN A 74 -17.11 -12.66 -16.15
CA GLN A 74 -17.56 -11.48 -15.41
C GLN A 74 -17.90 -11.81 -13.95
N ASP A 75 -18.58 -12.95 -13.73
CA ASP A 75 -18.99 -13.38 -12.38
C ASP A 75 -17.79 -13.63 -11.47
N MET A 76 -16.74 -14.28 -11.98
CA MET A 76 -15.52 -14.51 -11.22
C MET A 76 -14.77 -13.21 -10.91
N ASN A 77 -14.75 -12.25 -11.83
CA ASN A 77 -14.18 -10.94 -11.58
C ASN A 77 -15.01 -10.13 -10.57
N ARG A 78 -16.33 -10.29 -10.55
CA ARG A 78 -17.20 -9.68 -9.53
C ARG A 78 -16.89 -10.22 -8.15
N LEU A 79 -16.80 -11.55 -8.01
CA LEU A 79 -16.41 -12.18 -6.74
C LEU A 79 -15.02 -11.74 -6.28
N ASP A 80 -14.05 -11.69 -7.18
CA ASP A 80 -12.70 -11.21 -6.88
C ASP A 80 -12.69 -9.75 -6.41
N ALA A 81 -13.45 -8.87 -7.07
CA ALA A 81 -13.58 -7.48 -6.65
C ALA A 81 -14.19 -7.34 -5.24
N MET A 82 -15.23 -8.11 -4.94
CA MET A 82 -15.86 -8.13 -3.62
C MET A 82 -14.92 -8.68 -2.54
N LEU A 83 -14.18 -9.75 -2.83
CA LEU A 83 -13.19 -10.30 -1.90
C LEU A 83 -12.10 -9.27 -1.57
N ARG A 84 -11.55 -8.59 -2.55
CA ARG A 84 -10.55 -7.53 -2.36
C ARG A 84 -11.08 -6.35 -1.55
N LEU A 85 -12.36 -5.98 -1.74
CA LEU A 85 -13.02 -4.97 -0.93
C LEU A 85 -13.10 -5.42 0.53
N HIS A 86 -13.60 -6.64 0.80
CA HIS A 86 -13.68 -7.20 2.14
C HIS A 86 -12.32 -7.33 2.82
N GLU A 87 -11.29 -7.79 2.11
CA GLU A 87 -9.92 -7.90 2.63
C GLU A 87 -9.39 -6.54 3.08
N LEU A 88 -9.56 -5.50 2.25
CA LEU A 88 -9.10 -4.16 2.58
C LEU A 88 -9.82 -3.60 3.81
N VAL A 89 -11.15 -3.71 3.86
CA VAL A 89 -11.95 -3.23 5.00
C VAL A 89 -11.60 -3.99 6.28
N ASN A 90 -11.44 -5.31 6.20
CA ASN A 90 -11.07 -6.12 7.36
C ASN A 90 -9.62 -5.88 7.81
N SER A 91 -8.72 -5.48 6.92
CA SER A 91 -7.33 -5.14 7.29
C SER A 91 -7.24 -3.96 8.25
N VAL A 92 -8.21 -3.04 8.20
CA VAL A 92 -8.29 -1.86 9.08
C VAL A 92 -9.35 -1.99 10.17
N ALA A 93 -10.06 -3.11 10.23
CA ALA A 93 -11.10 -3.35 11.24
C ALA A 93 -10.55 -3.25 12.68
N LEU A 94 -9.33 -3.73 12.90
CA LEU A 94 -8.64 -3.63 14.17
C LEU A 94 -7.66 -2.45 14.15
N PRO A 95 -7.56 -1.69 15.25
CA PRO A 95 -6.54 -0.63 15.35
C PRO A 95 -5.14 -1.25 15.31
N PRO A 96 -4.17 -0.59 14.64
CA PRO A 96 -2.81 -1.07 14.60
C PRO A 96 -2.20 -1.09 16.00
N LYS A 97 -1.44 -2.14 16.31
CA LYS A 97 -0.73 -2.23 17.58
C LYS A 97 0.25 -1.07 17.72
N VAL A 98 0.15 -0.33 18.81
CA VAL A 98 1.05 0.78 19.12
C VAL A 98 2.49 0.26 19.20
N ARG A 99 3.37 0.77 18.34
CA ARG A 99 4.80 0.43 18.36
C ARG A 99 5.46 1.13 19.54
N LYS A 100 6.01 0.34 20.48
CA LYS A 100 6.87 0.87 21.52
C LYS A 100 8.23 1.23 20.92
N ALA A 101 8.73 2.44 21.24
CA ALA A 101 10.06 2.85 20.80
C ALA A 101 11.12 1.90 21.40
N THR A 102 11.99 1.35 20.55
CA THR A 102 13.10 0.51 20.99
C THR A 102 14.38 1.33 21.07
N LYS A 103 15.16 1.11 22.14
CA LYS A 103 16.49 1.71 22.26
C LYS A 103 17.50 0.88 21.47
N PRO A 104 18.52 1.52 20.82
CA PRO A 104 19.60 0.78 20.19
C PRO A 104 20.30 -0.15 21.18
N SER A 105 20.64 -1.36 20.74
CA SER A 105 21.37 -2.30 21.57
C SER A 105 22.80 -1.80 21.88
N TYR A 106 23.41 -2.32 22.94
CA TYR A 106 24.80 -1.99 23.31
C TYR A 106 25.76 -2.25 22.15
N GLY A 107 25.65 -3.41 21.49
CA GLY A 107 26.49 -3.76 20.32
C GLY A 107 26.32 -2.79 19.15
N SER A 108 25.10 -2.32 18.89
CA SER A 108 24.83 -1.31 17.86
C SER A 108 25.53 0.03 18.15
N LYS A 109 25.54 0.44 19.44
CA LYS A 109 26.24 1.66 19.87
C LYS A 109 27.76 1.52 19.71
N GLN A 110 28.32 0.37 20.12
CA GLN A 110 29.75 0.04 19.94
C GLN A 110 30.16 0.08 18.50
N LYS A 111 29.46 -0.65 17.62
CA LYS A 111 29.74 -0.69 16.20
C LYS A 111 29.69 0.70 15.54
N ARG A 112 28.76 1.57 15.97
CA ARG A 112 28.67 2.95 15.50
C ARG A 112 29.89 3.77 15.93
N LEU A 113 30.37 3.60 17.16
CA LEU A 113 31.55 4.29 17.68
C LEU A 113 32.83 3.83 16.96
N GLU A 114 33.00 2.54 16.75
CA GLU A 114 34.13 1.98 15.98
C GLU A 114 34.16 2.53 14.55
N THR A 115 33.03 2.48 13.85
CA THR A 115 32.92 3.05 12.49
C THR A 115 33.23 4.55 12.46
N LYS A 116 32.80 5.29 13.49
CA LYS A 116 33.09 6.72 13.62
C LYS A 116 34.60 6.96 13.85
N GLY A 117 35.24 6.13 14.67
CA GLY A 117 36.71 6.16 14.90
C GLY A 117 37.50 5.92 13.61
N GLN A 118 37.20 4.84 12.88
CA GLN A 118 37.84 4.52 11.61
C GLN A 118 37.72 5.64 10.58
N ARG A 119 36.53 6.26 10.45
CA ARG A 119 36.33 7.40 9.55
C ARG A 119 37.13 8.62 9.97
N SER A 120 37.30 8.85 11.29
CA SER A 120 38.12 9.94 11.82
C SER A 120 39.61 9.75 11.48
N GLU A 121 40.14 8.55 11.69
CA GLU A 121 41.52 8.19 11.36
C GLU A 121 41.79 8.37 9.86
N THR A 122 40.87 7.88 9.00
CA THR A 122 40.98 8.06 7.54
C THR A 122 41.03 9.53 7.15
N LYS A 123 40.23 10.40 7.80
CA LYS A 123 40.27 11.86 7.55
C LYS A 123 41.59 12.49 7.97
N VAL A 124 42.13 12.09 9.13
CA VAL A 124 43.42 12.60 9.61
C VAL A 124 44.55 12.21 8.66
N GLN A 125 44.57 10.97 8.22
CA GLN A 125 45.57 10.49 7.23
C GLN A 125 45.53 11.24 5.92
N ARG A 126 44.33 11.50 5.38
CA ARG A 126 44.14 12.30 4.15
C ARG A 126 44.63 13.75 4.31
N SER A 127 44.46 14.37 5.48
CA SER A 127 44.94 15.76 5.71
C SER A 127 46.45 15.86 5.81
N ARG A 128 47.17 14.79 6.22
CA ARG A 128 48.63 14.76 6.24
C ARG A 128 49.24 14.68 4.86
N VAL A 129 48.62 13.94 3.93
CA VAL A 129 49.14 13.83 2.54
C VAL A 129 49.09 15.12 1.78
N THR A 130 48.11 16.00 2.02
CA THR A 130 47.98 17.30 1.33
C THR A 130 49.05 18.31 1.76
N ARG A 131 49.75 18.11 2.89
CA ARG A 131 50.81 19.02 3.38
C ARG A 131 52.20 18.69 2.83
N VAL A 132 52.42 17.53 2.24
CA VAL A 132 53.72 17.07 1.73
C VAL A 132 53.97 17.50 0.26
N ASN A 133 52.95 17.89 -0.48
CA ASN A 133 53.04 18.29 -1.89
C ASN A 133 52.99 19.81 -2.12
N GLY A 134 53.36 20.60 -1.13
CA GLY A 134 53.32 22.06 -1.18
C GLY A 134 54.69 22.70 -0.90
N ASP A 135 55.78 22.24 -1.57
CA ASP A 135 57.04 22.97 -1.76
C ASP A 135 57.50 22.84 -3.21
#